data_07f6b546d23c2704712d067866d8361c
#
_entry.id   07f6b546d23c2704712d067866d8361c
#
_cell.length_a   1.000
_cell.length_b   1.000
_cell.length_c   1.000
_cell.angle_alpha   90.00
_cell.angle_beta   90.00
_cell.angle_gamma   90.00
#
_symmetry.space_group_name_H-M   'P 1'
#
loop_
_entity.id
_entity.type
_entity.pdbx_description
1 polymer ?
#
loop_
_entity_poly.entity_id
_entity_poly.type
_entity_poly.pdbx_seq_one_letter_code
_entity_poly.pdbx_strand_id
1 'polypeptide(L)'
;MRERGSRYTPAISEPIVVDASIAFLWFANEPDRSGADELLESDSTLLAPDLMAVEAANAWWKKLRRHEMERADVEQAITNLLALGIAWTPSAMLLPSAARLAVELGHPVYDCLYLALAVSHAAPIATADKRLQQAAGRIGVRVKT
;
A
#
# COMPACT_ATOMS: atom_id res chain seq x y z
N MET A 1 -40.26 -19.56 21.40
CA MET A 1 -39.10 -18.83 21.94
C MET A 1 -38.21 -18.37 20.81
N ARG A 2 -38.08 -17.07 20.67
CA ARG A 2 -37.20 -16.55 19.60
C ARG A 2 -35.79 -16.74 20.00
N GLU A 3 -35.05 -17.59 19.29
CA GLU A 3 -33.61 -17.49 19.27
C GLU A 3 -33.24 -16.09 18.80
N ARG A 4 -32.64 -15.33 19.68
CA ARG A 4 -31.91 -14.17 19.24
C ARG A 4 -30.69 -14.71 18.52
N GLY A 5 -30.79 -14.81 17.21
CA GLY A 5 -29.68 -15.07 16.40
C GLY A 5 -28.54 -14.17 16.86
N SER A 6 -27.34 -14.72 17.07
CA SER A 6 -26.18 -13.92 17.36
C SER A 6 -26.13 -12.85 16.30
N ARG A 7 -26.19 -11.60 16.71
CA ARG A 7 -25.98 -10.49 15.81
C ARG A 7 -24.52 -10.54 15.40
N TYR A 8 -24.26 -11.21 14.29
CA TYR A 8 -22.97 -11.13 13.67
C TYR A 8 -22.77 -9.69 13.25
N THR A 9 -21.98 -8.97 14.03
CA THR A 9 -21.44 -7.68 13.60
C THR A 9 -20.11 -8.00 12.97
N PRO A 10 -19.98 -7.92 11.64
CA PRO A 10 -18.67 -8.10 11.03
C PRO A 10 -17.70 -7.10 11.64
N ALA A 11 -16.53 -7.57 12.06
CA ALA A 11 -15.47 -6.69 12.50
C ALA A 11 -15.24 -5.65 11.39
N ILE A 12 -15.31 -4.36 11.74
CA ILE A 12 -15.00 -3.29 10.79
C ILE A 12 -13.56 -3.44 10.41
N SER A 13 -13.28 -3.81 9.14
CA SER A 13 -11.92 -3.91 8.65
C SER A 13 -11.30 -2.53 8.68
N GLU A 14 -10.22 -2.38 9.44
CA GLU A 14 -9.48 -1.12 9.46
C GLU A 14 -8.84 -0.91 8.09
N PRO A 15 -9.05 0.25 7.43
CA PRO A 15 -8.36 0.54 6.18
C PRO A 15 -6.90 0.83 6.44
N ILE A 16 -6.03 0.33 5.57
CA ILE A 16 -4.59 0.59 5.61
C ILE A 16 -4.14 0.94 4.21
N VAL A 17 -3.45 2.07 4.07
CA VAL A 17 -2.82 2.44 2.81
C VAL A 17 -1.51 1.69 2.67
N VAL A 18 -1.32 1.01 1.54
CA VAL A 18 -0.13 0.21 1.28
C VAL A 18 0.73 0.87 0.20
N ASP A 19 1.98 1.11 0.54
CA ASP A 19 2.98 1.62 -0.39
C ASP A 19 3.58 0.49 -1.22
N ALA A 20 4.09 0.83 -2.39
CA ALA A 20 4.71 -0.12 -3.33
C ALA A 20 5.89 -0.89 -2.72
N SER A 21 6.61 -0.32 -1.75
CA SER A 21 7.71 -1.02 -1.06
C SER A 21 7.24 -2.28 -0.31
N ILE A 22 6.02 -2.26 0.21
CA ILE A 22 5.40 -3.42 0.85
C ILE A 22 4.84 -4.37 -0.21
N ALA A 23 4.08 -3.86 -1.18
CA ALA A 23 3.48 -4.67 -2.23
C ALA A 23 4.53 -5.45 -3.03
N PHE A 24 5.68 -4.83 -3.29
CA PHE A 24 6.83 -5.48 -3.91
C PHE A 24 7.25 -6.75 -3.17
N LEU A 25 7.28 -6.69 -1.83
CA LEU A 25 7.71 -7.81 -0.99
C LEU A 25 6.77 -9.01 -1.03
N TRP A 26 5.49 -8.80 -1.30
CA TRP A 26 4.53 -9.91 -1.34
C TRP A 26 4.88 -10.98 -2.38
N PHE A 27 5.45 -10.55 -3.50
CA PHE A 27 5.73 -11.42 -4.65
C PHE A 27 7.20 -11.40 -5.06
N ALA A 28 8.07 -10.88 -4.20
CA ALA A 28 9.51 -10.92 -4.38
C ALA A 28 10.13 -11.86 -3.34
N ASN A 29 11.18 -12.55 -3.73
CA ASN A 29 11.92 -13.42 -2.81
C ASN A 29 12.99 -12.59 -2.10
N GLU A 30 12.61 -11.95 -1.01
CA GLU A 30 13.49 -11.11 -0.20
C GLU A 30 13.55 -11.65 1.23
N PRO A 31 14.73 -11.63 1.88
CA PRO A 31 14.88 -12.12 3.25
C PRO A 31 14.19 -11.22 4.28
N ASP A 32 14.23 -9.91 4.10
CA ASP A 32 13.51 -8.94 4.94
C ASP A 32 12.12 -8.70 4.37
N ARG A 33 11.11 -9.15 5.08
CA ARG A 33 9.70 -9.04 4.66
C ARG A 33 8.99 -7.83 5.24
N SER A 34 9.61 -7.09 6.15
CA SER A 34 9.10 -5.84 6.74
C SER A 34 7.63 -5.87 7.18
N GLY A 35 7.13 -7.04 7.64
CA GLY A 35 5.73 -7.20 8.04
C GLY A 35 4.74 -7.32 6.88
N ALA A 36 5.23 -7.46 5.64
CA ALA A 36 4.37 -7.52 4.45
C ALA A 36 3.41 -8.72 4.48
N ASP A 37 3.90 -9.88 4.93
CA ASP A 37 3.10 -11.11 4.96
C ASP A 37 1.98 -11.02 6.00
N GLU A 38 2.25 -10.47 7.16
CA GLU A 38 1.26 -10.27 8.23
C GLU A 38 0.15 -9.32 7.77
N LEU A 39 0.50 -8.30 7.03
CA LEU A 39 -0.48 -7.37 6.48
C LEU A 39 -1.40 -8.07 5.48
N LEU A 40 -0.85 -8.91 4.62
CA LEU A 40 -1.61 -9.67 3.62
C LEU A 40 -2.57 -10.67 4.27
N GLU A 41 -2.19 -11.25 5.41
CA GLU A 41 -2.99 -12.20 6.19
C GLU A 41 -4.01 -11.51 7.10
N SER A 42 -3.91 -10.19 7.30
CA SER A 42 -4.80 -9.44 8.16
C SER A 42 -6.18 -9.25 7.54
N ASP A 43 -7.17 -8.90 8.38
CA ASP A 43 -8.53 -8.58 7.93
C ASP A 43 -8.65 -7.13 7.45
N SER A 44 -7.55 -6.42 7.31
CA SER A 44 -7.54 -5.01 6.91
C SER A 44 -7.98 -4.83 5.45
N THR A 45 -8.72 -3.76 5.20
CA THR A 45 -9.00 -3.33 3.83
C THR A 45 -7.77 -2.59 3.30
N LEU A 46 -7.16 -3.13 2.24
CA LEU A 46 -5.96 -2.54 1.66
C LEU A 46 -6.35 -1.46 0.64
N LEU A 47 -5.82 -0.28 0.83
CA LEU A 47 -6.04 0.88 -0.04
C LEU A 47 -4.73 1.27 -0.72
N ALA A 48 -4.80 1.69 -1.96
CA ALA A 48 -3.64 2.25 -2.64
C ALA A 48 -4.04 3.19 -3.78
N PRO A 49 -3.22 4.21 -4.07
CA PRO A 49 -3.36 4.92 -5.34
C PRO A 49 -3.00 3.97 -6.48
N ASP A 50 -3.61 4.14 -7.64
CA ASP A 50 -3.36 3.23 -8.77
C ASP A 50 -1.92 3.28 -9.28
N LEU A 51 -1.19 4.36 -9.00
CA LEU A 51 0.26 4.43 -9.23
C LEU A 51 1.02 3.29 -8.55
N MET A 52 0.53 2.79 -7.43
CA MET A 52 1.23 1.73 -6.68
C MET A 52 1.48 0.48 -7.52
N ALA A 53 0.51 0.08 -8.35
CA ALA A 53 0.68 -1.07 -9.22
C ALA A 53 1.81 -0.87 -10.23
N VAL A 54 1.94 0.34 -10.76
CA VAL A 54 3.01 0.70 -11.71
C VAL A 54 4.36 0.70 -11.01
N GLU A 55 4.45 1.26 -9.83
CA GLU A 55 5.69 1.29 -9.05
C GLU A 55 6.15 -0.12 -8.64
N ALA A 56 5.23 -0.96 -8.19
CA ALA A 56 5.54 -2.35 -7.84
C ALA A 56 6.03 -3.12 -9.07
N ALA A 57 5.34 -2.99 -10.20
CA ALA A 57 5.74 -3.63 -11.46
C ALA A 57 7.13 -3.17 -11.89
N ASN A 58 7.45 -1.89 -11.76
CA ASN A 58 8.76 -1.37 -12.08
C ASN A 58 9.85 -1.95 -11.16
N ALA A 59 9.54 -2.15 -9.87
CA ALA A 59 10.48 -2.76 -8.93
C ALA A 59 10.79 -4.23 -9.31
N TRP A 60 9.77 -5.00 -9.70
CA TRP A 60 10.00 -6.37 -10.19
C TRP A 60 10.75 -6.40 -11.51
N TRP A 61 10.46 -5.46 -12.41
CA TRP A 61 11.22 -5.31 -13.65
C TRP A 61 12.70 -5.05 -13.37
N LYS A 62 13.04 -4.22 -12.39
CA LYS A 62 14.43 -3.99 -11.98
C LYS A 62 15.11 -5.28 -11.49
N LYS A 63 14.37 -6.14 -10.76
CA LYS A 63 14.89 -7.45 -10.35
C LYS A 63 15.16 -8.35 -11.55
N LEU A 64 14.28 -8.36 -12.53
CA LEU A 64 14.50 -9.08 -13.79
C LEU A 64 15.77 -8.59 -14.48
N ARG A 65 15.96 -7.28 -14.55
CA ARG A 65 17.18 -6.67 -15.14
C ARG A 65 18.46 -7.11 -14.44
N ARG A 66 18.39 -7.39 -13.15
CA ARG A 66 19.54 -7.86 -12.35
C ARG A 66 19.63 -9.39 -12.30
N HIS A 67 18.84 -10.09 -13.09
CA HIS A 67 18.78 -11.56 -13.11
C HIS A 67 18.37 -12.18 -11.76
N GLU A 68 17.59 -11.45 -10.96
CA GLU A 68 17.07 -11.91 -9.66
C GLU A 68 15.63 -12.42 -9.74
N MET A 69 14.96 -12.24 -10.86
CA MET A 69 13.63 -12.77 -11.18
C MET A 69 13.59 -13.20 -12.64
N GLU A 70 12.78 -14.20 -12.92
CA GLU A 70 12.48 -14.63 -14.28
C GLU A 70 11.32 -13.80 -14.86
N ARG A 71 11.22 -13.74 -16.18
CA ARG A 71 10.12 -13.05 -16.86
C ARG A 71 8.74 -13.53 -16.39
N ALA A 72 8.58 -14.86 -16.29
CA ALA A 72 7.32 -15.46 -15.85
C ALA A 72 6.95 -15.03 -14.42
N ASP A 73 7.95 -14.85 -13.54
CA ASP A 73 7.72 -14.41 -12.15
C ASP A 73 7.21 -12.97 -12.10
N VAL A 74 7.74 -12.09 -12.94
CA VAL A 74 7.28 -10.69 -13.02
C VAL A 74 5.84 -10.64 -13.50
N GLU A 75 5.51 -11.36 -14.56
CA GLU A 75 4.15 -11.43 -15.10
C GLU A 75 3.17 -11.99 -14.06
N GLN A 76 3.56 -13.04 -13.34
CA GLN A 76 2.74 -13.64 -12.29
C GLN A 76 2.56 -12.70 -11.11
N ALA A 77 3.60 -11.98 -10.71
CA ALA A 77 3.53 -11.02 -9.61
C ALA A 77 2.52 -9.91 -9.91
N ILE A 78 2.52 -9.40 -11.13
CA ILE A 78 1.55 -8.39 -11.57
C ILE A 78 0.13 -8.93 -11.52
N THR A 79 -0.08 -10.13 -12.07
CA THR A 79 -1.40 -10.79 -12.06
C THR A 79 -1.89 -10.99 -10.62
N ASN A 80 -1.02 -11.46 -9.74
CA ASN A 80 -1.35 -11.70 -8.33
C ASN A 80 -1.69 -10.39 -7.60
N LEU A 81 -0.92 -9.34 -7.84
CA LEU A 81 -1.18 -8.03 -7.24
C LEU A 81 -2.58 -7.51 -7.62
N LEU A 82 -2.92 -7.58 -8.90
CA LEU A 82 -4.21 -7.09 -9.38
C LEU A 82 -5.38 -7.95 -8.90
N ALA A 83 -5.13 -9.20 -8.48
CA ALA A 83 -6.14 -10.12 -7.99
C ALA A 83 -6.37 -10.03 -6.46
N LEU A 84 -5.59 -9.24 -5.72
CA LEU A 84 -5.66 -9.18 -4.26
C LEU A 84 -6.92 -8.50 -3.70
N GLY A 85 -7.69 -7.80 -4.51
CA GLY A 85 -8.85 -7.06 -4.02
C GLY A 85 -8.48 -5.73 -3.36
N ILE A 86 -7.35 -5.15 -3.69
CA ILE A 86 -6.97 -3.82 -3.21
C ILE A 86 -7.99 -2.80 -3.72
N ALA A 87 -8.44 -1.91 -2.84
CA ALA A 87 -9.29 -0.79 -3.24
C ALA A 87 -8.39 0.31 -3.83
N TRP A 88 -8.38 0.38 -5.15
CA TRP A 88 -7.57 1.34 -5.89
C TRP A 88 -8.28 2.69 -5.97
N THR A 89 -7.52 3.76 -5.73
CA THR A 89 -8.00 5.14 -5.96
C THR A 89 -7.24 5.72 -7.15
N PRO A 90 -7.93 6.32 -8.12
CA PRO A 90 -7.25 7.00 -9.22
C PRO A 90 -6.32 8.08 -8.69
N SER A 91 -5.05 8.02 -9.08
CA SER A 91 -4.04 8.97 -8.62
C SER A 91 -4.40 10.41 -8.99
N ALA A 92 -5.06 10.62 -10.13
CA ALA A 92 -5.50 11.94 -10.55
C ALA A 92 -6.44 12.60 -9.53
N MET A 93 -7.27 11.81 -8.84
CA MET A 93 -8.17 12.32 -7.81
C MET A 93 -7.44 12.81 -6.55
N LEU A 94 -6.29 12.21 -6.28
CA LEU A 94 -5.46 12.55 -5.11
C LEU A 94 -4.47 13.68 -5.39
N LEU A 95 -4.27 14.01 -6.66
CA LEU A 95 -3.18 14.86 -7.09
C LEU A 95 -3.22 16.28 -6.49
N PRO A 96 -4.37 16.96 -6.39
CA PRO A 96 -4.38 18.29 -5.76
C PRO A 96 -3.91 18.26 -4.31
N SER A 97 -4.37 17.31 -3.52
CA SER A 97 -3.96 17.15 -2.11
C SER A 97 -2.50 16.71 -2.00
N ALA A 98 -2.08 15.79 -2.85
CA ALA A 98 -0.70 15.31 -2.88
C ALA A 98 0.28 16.43 -3.24
N ALA A 99 -0.08 17.29 -4.19
CA ALA A 99 0.77 18.42 -4.57
C ALA A 99 0.93 19.43 -3.42
N ARG A 100 -0.14 19.72 -2.68
CA ARG A 100 -0.06 20.57 -1.49
C ARG A 100 0.86 19.98 -0.43
N LEU A 101 0.72 18.69 -0.15
CA LEU A 101 1.60 18.01 0.80
C LEU A 101 3.06 18.02 0.34
N ALA A 102 3.29 17.81 -0.95
CA ALA A 102 4.65 17.84 -1.52
C ALA A 102 5.33 19.19 -1.28
N VAL A 103 4.60 20.29 -1.47
CA VAL A 103 5.12 21.64 -1.21
C VAL A 103 5.40 21.83 0.27
N GLU A 104 4.47 21.44 1.14
CA GLU A 104 4.62 21.60 2.59
C GLU A 104 5.75 20.76 3.17
N LEU A 105 5.89 19.53 2.70
CA LEU A 105 6.84 18.56 3.26
C LEU A 105 8.20 18.58 2.56
N GLY A 106 8.31 19.22 1.38
CA GLY A 106 9.50 19.10 0.56
C GLY A 106 9.74 17.67 0.11
N HIS A 107 8.67 16.96 -0.25
CA HIS A 107 8.70 15.53 -0.57
C HIS A 107 8.07 15.30 -1.95
N PRO A 108 8.56 14.32 -2.73
CA PRO A 108 8.04 14.10 -4.10
C PRO A 108 6.53 13.85 -4.13
N VAL A 109 5.87 14.35 -5.17
CA VAL A 109 4.41 14.26 -5.33
C VAL A 109 3.91 12.82 -5.34
N TYR A 110 4.61 11.92 -6.03
CA TYR A 110 4.16 10.53 -6.14
C TYR A 110 4.11 9.83 -4.77
N ASP A 111 5.04 10.11 -3.85
CA ASP A 111 4.96 9.60 -2.48
C ASP A 111 3.81 10.25 -1.70
N CYS A 112 3.54 11.51 -1.96
CA CYS A 112 2.45 12.24 -1.31
C CYS A 112 1.06 11.77 -1.75
N LEU A 113 0.95 11.01 -2.84
CA LEU A 113 -0.32 10.35 -3.21
C LEU A 113 -0.75 9.37 -2.11
N TYR A 114 0.19 8.60 -1.56
CA TYR A 114 -0.09 7.68 -0.46
C TYR A 114 -0.53 8.42 0.79
N LEU A 115 0.15 9.51 1.12
CA LEU A 115 -0.18 10.33 2.29
C LEU A 115 -1.54 11.00 2.15
N ALA A 116 -1.86 11.53 0.98
CA ALA A 116 -3.16 12.12 0.70
C ALA A 116 -4.29 11.11 0.85
N LEU A 117 -4.08 9.88 0.38
CA LEU A 117 -5.05 8.79 0.54
C LEU A 117 -5.23 8.44 2.01
N ALA A 118 -4.14 8.33 2.76
CA ALA A 118 -4.19 8.03 4.20
C ALA A 118 -4.96 9.10 4.97
N VAL A 119 -4.69 10.38 4.69
CA VAL A 119 -5.41 11.49 5.33
C VAL A 119 -6.90 11.43 5.01
N SER A 120 -7.27 11.19 3.76
CA SER A 120 -8.67 11.18 3.33
C SER A 120 -9.49 10.06 3.98
N HIS A 121 -8.85 8.97 4.37
CA HIS A 121 -9.50 7.83 5.03
C HIS A 121 -9.22 7.76 6.54
N ALA A 122 -8.49 8.70 7.10
CA ALA A 122 -8.00 8.63 8.47
C ALA A 122 -7.32 7.28 8.76
N ALA A 123 -6.58 6.77 7.77
CA ALA A 123 -5.97 5.45 7.79
C ALA A 123 -4.46 5.53 8.05
N PRO A 124 -3.88 4.50 8.67
CA PRO A 124 -2.43 4.36 8.73
C PRO A 124 -1.86 3.99 7.37
N ILE A 125 -0.55 4.16 7.23
CA ILE A 125 0.21 3.74 6.07
C ILE A 125 1.17 2.61 6.43
N ALA A 126 1.26 1.61 5.56
CA ALA A 126 2.27 0.55 5.63
C ALA A 126 3.32 0.80 4.55
N THR A 127 4.55 1.03 4.95
CA THR A 127 5.67 1.28 4.05
C THR A 127 6.98 0.83 4.68
N ALA A 128 7.89 0.34 3.87
CA ALA A 128 9.27 0.03 4.26
C ALA A 128 10.21 1.22 4.01
N ASP A 129 9.72 2.27 3.39
CA ASP A 129 10.51 3.46 3.07
C ASP A 129 10.56 4.40 4.28
N LYS A 130 11.73 4.53 4.88
CA LYS A 130 11.93 5.35 6.08
C LYS A 130 11.64 6.84 5.84
N ARG A 131 11.92 7.36 4.65
CA ARG A 131 11.63 8.77 4.32
C ARG A 131 10.12 9.01 4.29
N LEU A 132 9.36 8.07 3.74
CA LEU A 132 7.90 8.16 3.71
C LEU A 132 7.32 7.99 5.12
N GLN A 133 7.89 7.12 5.95
CA GLN A 133 7.50 6.99 7.36
C GLN A 133 7.68 8.32 8.11
N GLN A 134 8.81 8.99 7.91
CA GLN A 134 9.09 10.28 8.53
C GLN A 134 8.11 11.36 8.05
N ALA A 135 7.84 11.41 6.75
CA ALA A 135 6.89 12.35 6.17
C ALA A 135 5.48 12.13 6.75
N ALA A 136 5.05 10.87 6.88
CA ALA A 136 3.77 10.51 7.50
C ALA A 136 3.69 11.04 8.94
N GLY A 137 4.76 10.85 9.74
CA GLY A 137 4.82 11.34 11.11
C GLY A 137 4.68 12.84 11.22
N ARG A 138 5.21 13.60 10.27
CA ARG A 138 5.13 15.06 10.25
C ARG A 138 3.72 15.60 10.08
N ILE A 139 2.82 14.82 9.50
CA ILE A 139 1.42 15.21 9.27
C ILE A 139 0.44 14.40 10.12
N GLY A 140 0.92 13.64 11.09
CA GLY A 140 0.07 12.88 12.00
C GLY A 140 -0.54 11.61 11.41
N VAL A 141 -0.01 11.11 10.30
CA VAL A 141 -0.41 9.82 9.73
C VAL A 141 0.35 8.71 10.46
N ARG A 142 -0.39 7.76 11.03
CA ARG A 142 0.23 6.63 11.74
C ARG A 142 0.93 5.70 10.74
N VAL A 143 2.06 5.17 11.15
CA VAL A 143 2.79 4.15 10.39
C VAL A 143 2.48 2.79 11.01
N LYS A 144 2.00 1.87 10.19
CA LYS A 144 1.76 0.49 10.61
C LYS A 144 3.08 -0.28 10.61
N THR A 145 3.45 -0.80 11.76
CA THR A 145 4.66 -1.63 11.91
C THR A 145 4.31 -3.11 12.04
#